data_477db1f0fbb4f41f1548872351f1fd4a
#
_entry.id   477db1f0fbb4f41f1548872351f1fd4a
#
_cell.length_a   1.000
_cell.length_b   1.000
_cell.length_c   1.000
_cell.angle_alpha   90.00
_cell.angle_beta   90.00
_cell.angle_gamma   90.00
#
_symmetry.space_group_name_H-M   'P 1'
#
loop_
_entity.id
_entity.type
_entity.pdbx_description
1 polymer ?
#
loop_
_entity_poly.entity_id
_entity_poly.type
_entity_poly.pdbx_seq_one_letter_code
_entity_poly.pdbx_strand_id
1 'polypeptide(L)'
;MYTVQQLIDSGLFALLNKGDETEREITVPFCCDLLSVAMGRAPAGCAWVTVMGNMNPLAVASLTDAACVIMAEGCTLDETASAKARVQGITVLKTDLPIFEAALAVHEKLSGGGLC
;
A
#
# COMPACT_ATOMS: atom_id res chain seq x y z
N MET A 1 -16.90 4.87 3.26
CA MET A 1 -15.52 5.16 2.81
C MET A 1 -14.51 4.48 3.72
N TYR A 2 -13.52 3.83 3.16
CA TYR A 2 -12.49 3.14 3.95
C TYR A 2 -11.18 3.88 3.84
N THR A 3 -10.59 4.29 4.96
CA THR A 3 -9.39 5.14 4.96
C THR A 3 -8.13 4.36 5.26
N VAL A 4 -6.98 4.98 4.98
CA VAL A 4 -5.68 4.41 5.33
C VAL A 4 -5.62 4.18 6.86
N GLN A 5 -6.13 5.11 7.65
CA GLN A 5 -6.13 4.97 9.11
C GLN A 5 -6.96 3.76 9.55
N GLN A 6 -8.09 3.52 8.92
CA GLN A 6 -8.90 2.34 9.23
C GLN A 6 -8.16 1.06 8.90
N LEU A 7 -7.40 1.03 7.81
CA LEU A 7 -6.58 -0.13 7.47
C LEU A 7 -5.48 -0.35 8.52
N ILE A 8 -4.82 0.70 8.95
CA ILE A 8 -3.82 0.62 10.01
C ILE A 8 -4.45 0.05 11.29
N ASP A 9 -5.60 0.60 11.68
CA ASP A 9 -6.27 0.23 12.94
C ASP A 9 -6.86 -1.17 12.91
N SER A 10 -7.11 -1.72 11.71
CA SER A 10 -7.69 -3.05 11.57
C SER A 10 -6.78 -4.16 12.10
N GLY A 11 -5.48 -3.91 12.17
CA GLY A 11 -4.51 -4.94 12.56
C GLY A 11 -4.26 -6.00 11.51
N LEU A 12 -4.84 -5.84 10.32
CA LEU A 12 -4.68 -6.79 9.23
C LEU A 12 -3.23 -6.91 8.76
N PHE A 13 -2.53 -5.78 8.70
CA PHE A 13 -1.13 -5.72 8.27
C PHE A 13 -0.29 -5.03 9.34
N ALA A 14 1.02 -5.35 9.37
CA ALA A 14 1.96 -4.66 10.25
C ALA A 14 2.31 -3.29 9.66
N LEU A 15 2.41 -2.28 10.50
CA LEU A 15 2.76 -0.93 10.06
C LEU A 15 4.28 -0.77 10.01
N LEU A 16 4.82 -0.42 8.85
CA LEU A 16 6.24 -0.10 8.70
C LEU A 16 6.49 1.40 8.80
N ASN A 17 5.61 2.21 8.23
CA ASN A 17 5.72 3.66 8.32
C ASN A 17 4.34 4.29 8.22
N LYS A 18 4.00 5.15 9.18
CA LYS A 18 2.76 5.91 9.13
C LYS A 18 3.03 7.22 8.40
N GLY A 19 2.35 7.42 7.29
CA GLY A 19 2.50 8.62 6.48
C GLY A 19 1.68 9.78 6.99
N ASP A 20 1.61 10.84 6.18
CA ASP A 20 0.99 12.10 6.57
C ASP A 20 -0.52 12.11 6.39
N GLU A 21 -1.03 11.45 5.33
CA GLU A 21 -2.43 11.55 4.95
C GLU A 21 -3.19 10.26 5.23
N THR A 22 -3.29 9.90 6.51
CA THR A 22 -3.95 8.65 6.90
C THR A 22 -5.46 8.72 6.85
N GLU A 23 -6.04 9.92 6.76
CA GLU A 23 -7.48 10.07 6.58
C GLU A 23 -7.93 9.88 5.14
N ARG A 24 -7.00 9.66 4.26
CA ARG A 24 -7.26 9.49 2.84
C ARG A 24 -8.02 8.20 2.57
N GLU A 25 -8.99 8.26 1.66
CA GLU A 25 -9.74 7.09 1.24
C GLU A 25 -8.88 6.17 0.36
N ILE A 26 -8.99 4.86 0.61
CA ILE A 26 -8.44 3.84 -0.29
C ILE A 26 -9.51 3.52 -1.31
N THR A 27 -9.20 3.73 -2.59
CA THR A 27 -10.18 3.55 -3.66
C THR A 27 -10.24 2.12 -4.18
N VAL A 28 -9.09 1.46 -4.30
CA VAL A 28 -9.01 0.12 -4.87
C VAL A 28 -7.66 -0.51 -4.52
N PRO A 29 -7.57 -1.83 -4.34
CA PRO A 29 -6.27 -2.49 -4.29
C PRO A 29 -5.69 -2.58 -5.70
N PHE A 30 -4.37 -2.46 -5.82
CA PHE A 30 -3.66 -2.54 -7.09
C PHE A 30 -2.40 -3.37 -6.90
N CYS A 31 -2.18 -4.36 -7.76
CA CYS A 31 -1.04 -5.27 -7.68
C CYS A 31 -0.18 -5.10 -8.91
N CYS A 32 1.10 -4.76 -8.71
CA CYS A 32 2.02 -4.62 -9.83
C CYS A 32 3.46 -4.61 -9.33
N ASP A 33 4.34 -5.36 -10.00
CA ASP A 33 5.75 -5.39 -9.69
C ASP A 33 6.61 -4.89 -10.84
N LEU A 34 6.01 -4.22 -11.81
CA LEU A 34 6.72 -3.61 -12.92
C LEU A 34 6.45 -2.11 -12.88
N LEU A 35 7.49 -1.33 -12.55
CA LEU A 35 7.35 0.10 -12.30
C LEU A 35 6.78 0.88 -13.48
N SER A 36 7.19 0.51 -14.72
CA SER A 36 6.69 1.21 -15.91
C SER A 36 5.19 1.01 -16.11
N VAL A 37 4.67 -0.16 -15.74
CA VAL A 37 3.23 -0.43 -15.81
C VAL A 37 2.51 0.31 -14.70
N ALA A 38 3.04 0.26 -13.48
CA ALA A 38 2.43 0.94 -12.34
C ALA A 38 2.35 2.46 -12.58
N MET A 39 3.41 3.04 -13.16
CA MET A 39 3.43 4.47 -13.45
C MET A 39 2.28 4.89 -14.36
N GLY A 40 1.90 4.04 -15.31
CA GLY A 40 0.82 4.36 -16.24
C GLY A 40 -0.55 3.87 -15.84
N ARG A 41 -0.65 2.98 -14.85
CA ARG A 41 -1.91 2.30 -14.54
C ARG A 41 -2.37 2.38 -13.10
N ALA A 42 -1.49 2.71 -12.16
CA ALA A 42 -1.89 2.76 -10.74
C ALA A 42 -2.97 3.84 -10.55
N PRO A 43 -4.16 3.47 -10.08
CA PRO A 43 -5.21 4.48 -9.84
C PRO A 43 -4.87 5.36 -8.65
N ALA A 44 -5.29 6.61 -8.72
CA ALA A 44 -5.16 7.52 -7.58
C ALA A 44 -5.90 6.93 -6.37
N GLY A 45 -5.30 7.01 -5.21
CA GLY A 45 -5.90 6.48 -3.98
C GLY A 45 -5.80 4.98 -3.82
N CYS A 46 -5.05 4.27 -4.67
CA CYS A 46 -4.96 2.82 -4.57
C CYS A 46 -4.13 2.39 -3.34
N ALA A 47 -4.43 1.18 -2.85
CA ALA A 47 -3.54 0.46 -1.95
C ALA A 47 -2.68 -0.43 -2.84
N TRP A 48 -1.43 -0.06 -3.03
CA TRP A 48 -0.56 -0.76 -3.97
C TRP A 48 0.17 -1.89 -3.27
N VAL A 49 -0.14 -3.11 -3.69
CA VAL A 49 0.46 -4.34 -3.14
C VAL A 49 1.63 -4.74 -4.03
N THR A 50 2.81 -4.85 -3.45
CA THR A 50 4.03 -5.15 -4.20
C THR A 50 5.02 -5.92 -3.33
N VAL A 51 6.05 -6.48 -3.94
CA VAL A 51 7.17 -7.12 -3.22
C VAL A 51 8.49 -6.36 -3.40
N MET A 52 8.45 -5.23 -4.10
CA MET A 52 9.66 -4.44 -4.35
C MET A 52 9.97 -3.54 -3.15
N GLY A 53 10.96 -3.91 -2.36
CA GLY A 53 11.29 -3.24 -1.09
C GLY A 53 12.32 -2.12 -1.21
N ASN A 54 12.66 -1.67 -2.42
CA ASN A 54 13.58 -0.55 -2.63
C ASN A 54 12.81 0.78 -2.75
N MET A 55 13.52 1.87 -2.96
CA MET A 55 12.90 3.20 -2.96
C MET A 55 12.10 3.52 -4.23
N ASN A 56 12.30 2.77 -5.31
CA ASN A 56 11.64 3.09 -6.58
C ASN A 56 10.12 2.97 -6.54
N PRO A 57 9.53 1.92 -5.93
CA PRO A 57 8.06 1.89 -5.79
C PRO A 57 7.52 3.08 -5.01
N LEU A 58 8.26 3.55 -4.02
CA LEU A 58 7.80 4.70 -3.22
C LEU A 58 7.77 5.97 -4.05
N ALA A 59 8.77 6.16 -4.93
CA ALA A 59 8.77 7.29 -5.84
C ALA A 59 7.58 7.23 -6.79
N VAL A 60 7.29 6.04 -7.34
CA VAL A 60 6.15 5.85 -8.23
C VAL A 60 4.84 6.05 -7.48
N ALA A 61 4.73 5.53 -6.25
CA ALA A 61 3.53 5.71 -5.43
C ALA A 61 3.23 7.19 -5.20
N SER A 62 4.26 7.99 -4.97
CA SER A 62 4.11 9.43 -4.79
C SER A 62 3.61 10.10 -6.08
N LEU A 63 4.18 9.72 -7.22
CA LEU A 63 3.80 10.31 -8.51
C LEU A 63 2.41 9.89 -8.97
N THR A 64 1.98 8.66 -8.66
CA THR A 64 0.67 8.17 -9.06
C THR A 64 -0.41 8.46 -8.03
N ASP A 65 -0.02 9.07 -6.91
CA ASP A 65 -0.96 9.47 -5.86
C ASP A 65 -1.62 8.25 -5.19
N ALA A 66 -0.84 7.20 -4.94
CA ALA A 66 -1.32 6.02 -4.22
C ALA A 66 -1.62 6.38 -2.76
N ALA A 67 -2.63 5.76 -2.18
CA ALA A 67 -2.99 6.00 -0.78
C ALA A 67 -1.98 5.37 0.18
N CYS A 68 -1.50 4.19 -0.14
CA CYS A 68 -0.52 3.49 0.68
C CYS A 68 0.16 2.39 -0.15
N VAL A 69 1.24 1.83 0.41
CA VAL A 69 1.96 0.71 -0.19
C VAL A 69 1.92 -0.46 0.80
N ILE A 70 1.64 -1.65 0.31
CA ILE A 70 1.60 -2.87 1.13
C ILE A 70 2.67 -3.83 0.62
N MET A 71 3.64 -4.13 1.49
CA MET A 71 4.71 -5.08 1.16
C MET A 71 4.22 -6.49 1.48
N ALA A 72 4.01 -7.29 0.44
CA ALA A 72 3.50 -8.64 0.57
C ALA A 72 4.63 -9.66 0.67
N GLU A 73 4.27 -10.91 0.95
CA GLU A 73 5.16 -12.07 0.95
C GLU A 73 6.32 -11.96 1.94
N GLY A 74 6.11 -11.24 3.04
CA GLY A 74 7.14 -11.05 4.06
C GLY A 74 8.24 -10.08 3.67
N CYS A 75 8.15 -9.45 2.50
CA CYS A 75 9.13 -8.46 2.07
C CYS A 75 9.06 -7.20 2.93
N THR A 76 10.20 -6.54 3.06
CA THR A 76 10.25 -5.30 3.85
C THR A 76 11.05 -4.25 3.08
N LEU A 77 11.06 -3.03 3.59
CA LEU A 77 11.81 -1.94 2.97
C LEU A 77 13.28 -2.01 3.39
N ASP A 78 14.20 -1.71 2.45
CA ASP A 78 15.59 -1.49 2.83
C ASP A 78 15.71 -0.12 3.53
N GLU A 79 16.92 0.20 4.04
CA GLU A 79 17.11 1.43 4.80
C GLU A 79 16.82 2.68 3.98
N THR A 80 17.27 2.71 2.73
CA THR A 80 17.04 3.84 1.84
C THR A 80 15.55 4.04 1.59
N ALA A 81 14.82 2.95 1.36
CA ALA A 81 13.38 3.00 1.15
C ALA A 81 12.64 3.46 2.42
N SER A 82 13.07 2.97 3.58
CA SER A 82 12.47 3.39 4.85
C SER A 82 12.64 4.90 5.07
N ALA A 83 13.82 5.43 4.79
CA ALA A 83 14.08 6.87 4.89
C ALA A 83 13.21 7.64 3.89
N LYS A 84 13.08 7.13 2.67
CA LYS A 84 12.24 7.76 1.64
C LYS A 84 10.78 7.82 2.06
N ALA A 85 10.27 6.73 2.63
CA ALA A 85 8.89 6.68 3.10
C ALA A 85 8.62 7.75 4.16
N ARG A 86 9.56 7.93 5.10
CA ARG A 86 9.42 8.96 6.14
C ARG A 86 9.44 10.36 5.55
N VAL A 87 10.40 10.63 4.67
CA VAL A 87 10.55 11.96 4.07
C VAL A 87 9.36 12.32 3.19
N GLN A 88 8.87 11.35 2.41
CA GLN A 88 7.75 11.57 1.49
C GLN A 88 6.38 11.45 2.17
N GLY A 89 6.33 11.03 3.43
CA GLY A 89 5.07 10.88 4.14
C GLY A 89 4.19 9.76 3.61
N ILE A 90 4.80 8.67 3.11
CA ILE A 90 4.06 7.56 2.52
C ILE A 90 3.80 6.48 3.57
N THR A 91 2.53 6.08 3.71
CA THR A 91 2.18 4.97 4.60
C THR A 91 2.57 3.65 3.94
N VAL A 92 3.34 2.84 4.66
CA VAL A 92 3.76 1.53 4.19
C VAL A 92 3.40 0.49 5.24
N LEU A 93 2.72 -0.56 4.81
CA LEU A 93 2.35 -1.70 5.66
C LEU A 93 3.03 -2.96 5.13
N LYS A 94 2.99 -4.02 5.93
CA LYS A 94 3.67 -5.28 5.61
C LYS A 94 2.79 -6.45 5.97
N THR A 95 2.88 -7.52 5.18
CA THR A 95 2.18 -8.78 5.47
C THR A 95 2.99 -9.96 4.93
N ASP A 96 2.82 -11.12 5.56
CA ASP A 96 3.39 -12.36 5.05
C ASP A 96 2.49 -13.00 3.97
N LEU A 97 1.28 -12.49 3.79
CA LEU A 97 0.37 -13.02 2.78
C LEU A 97 0.93 -12.86 1.38
N PRO A 98 0.65 -13.81 0.48
CA PRO A 98 0.95 -13.63 -0.93
C PRO A 98 0.22 -12.42 -1.51
N ILE A 99 0.71 -11.92 -2.65
CA ILE A 99 0.18 -10.70 -3.27
C ILE A 99 -1.33 -10.76 -3.45
N PHE A 100 -1.84 -11.85 -4.03
CA PHE A 100 -3.28 -11.95 -4.29
C PHE A 100 -4.08 -11.92 -3.00
N GLU A 101 -3.68 -12.70 -2.01
CA GLU A 101 -4.39 -12.77 -0.73
C GLU A 101 -4.36 -11.44 0.00
N ALA A 102 -3.24 -10.72 -0.07
CA ALA A 102 -3.15 -9.39 0.53
C ALA A 102 -4.12 -8.42 -0.16
N ALA A 103 -4.14 -8.42 -1.50
CA ALA A 103 -5.05 -7.56 -2.25
C ALA A 103 -6.50 -7.94 -2.00
N LEU A 104 -6.81 -9.23 -1.91
CA LEU A 104 -8.16 -9.70 -1.62
C LEU A 104 -8.62 -9.23 -0.24
N ALA A 105 -7.72 -9.28 0.75
CA ALA A 105 -8.05 -8.80 2.10
C ALA A 105 -8.41 -7.32 2.08
N VAL A 106 -7.67 -6.51 1.33
CA VAL A 106 -8.01 -5.09 1.15
C VAL A 106 -9.35 -4.93 0.46
N HIS A 107 -9.57 -5.68 -0.61
CA HIS A 107 -10.83 -5.62 -1.36
C HIS A 107 -12.03 -5.92 -0.45
N GLU A 108 -11.90 -6.93 0.40
CA GLU A 108 -12.96 -7.29 1.34
C GLU A 108 -13.24 -6.17 2.34
N LYS A 109 -12.20 -5.48 2.81
CA LYS A 109 -12.40 -4.32 3.70
C LYS A 109 -13.14 -3.20 2.98
N LEU A 110 -12.79 -2.93 1.73
CA LEU A 110 -13.45 -1.88 0.94
C LEU A 110 -14.91 -2.24 0.65
N SER A 111 -15.22 -3.53 0.58
CA SER A 111 -16.57 -4.01 0.30
C SER A 111 -17.43 -4.19 1.55
N GLY A 112 -16.99 -3.66 2.69
CA GLY A 112 -17.75 -3.77 3.92
C GLY A 112 -17.54 -5.08 4.64
N GLY A 113 -16.33 -5.64 4.60
CA GLY A 113 -15.99 -6.84 5.33
C GLY A 113 -16.46 -8.12 4.66
N GLY A 114 -16.58 -8.12 3.35
CA GLY A 114 -16.97 -9.31 2.59
C GLY A 114 -18.45 -9.56 2.58
N LEU A 115 -19.23 -8.65 3.09
CA LEU A 115 -20.70 -8.74 2.97
C LEU A 115 -21.09 -8.22 1.60
N CYS A 116 -21.68 -9.01 0.86
CA CYS A 116 -22.09 -8.60 -0.48
C CYS A 116 -23.57 -8.45 -0.56
#